data_3ca216da942879e5702996b3daef67ed
#
_entry.id   3ca216da942879e5702996b3daef67ed
#
_cell.length_a   1.000
_cell.length_b   1.000
_cell.length_c   1.000
_cell.angle_alpha   90.00
_cell.angle_beta   90.00
_cell.angle_gamma   90.00
#
_symmetry.space_group_name_H-M   'P 1'
#
loop_
_entity.id
_entity.type
_entity.pdbx_description
1 polymer ?
#
loop_
_entity_poly.entity_id
_entity_poly.type
_entity_poly.pdbx_seq_one_letter_code
_entity_poly.pdbx_strand_id
1 'polypeptide(L)'
;MDFKQQTELPPIEGDKHFGVEIWEKLLAFSRLIEAEGELRGLVGPREMSKLWSRHILNSTAITDFIPKNAELVDVGSGAGFPGLITAIVRPDLRVNLVDSLGRRTDWLSLVVSELGLSNVSVFNQRSEDLFGTITADVVTARAVAALKKLIPWTMPLLRSGGQLVALKGGRAEQEIEDADKILRKYDAQWVDVHDIDVWGSDEGTRVLVVQKK
;
A
#
# COMPACT_ATOMS: atom_id res chain seq x y z
N MET A 1 17.60 8.87 29.42
CA MET A 1 18.19 9.23 28.12
C MET A 1 17.37 8.53 27.07
N ASP A 2 16.43 9.25 26.46
CA ASP A 2 15.68 8.69 25.32
C ASP A 2 16.64 8.60 24.14
N PHE A 3 17.10 7.42 23.82
CA PHE A 3 17.73 7.16 22.52
C PHE A 3 16.64 7.32 21.46
N LYS A 4 16.53 8.49 20.83
CA LYS A 4 15.81 8.61 19.57
C LYS A 4 16.40 7.56 18.64
N GLN A 5 15.63 6.56 18.30
CA GLN A 5 16.05 5.53 17.38
C GLN A 5 16.35 6.21 16.03
N GLN A 6 17.55 6.00 15.51
CA GLN A 6 17.98 6.65 14.27
C GLN A 6 17.10 6.18 13.12
N THR A 7 16.63 7.10 12.30
CA THR A 7 15.90 6.77 11.08
C THR A 7 16.80 5.98 10.13
N GLU A 8 16.25 4.95 9.50
CA GLU A 8 16.94 4.17 8.48
C GLU A 8 17.33 5.06 7.30
N LEU A 9 18.57 4.93 6.84
CA LEU A 9 19.05 5.66 5.67
C LEU A 9 18.50 5.03 4.38
N PRO A 10 18.30 5.84 3.33
CA PRO A 10 17.92 5.33 2.02
C PRO A 10 19.04 4.44 1.45
N PRO A 11 18.68 3.39 0.67
CA PRO A 11 19.68 2.57 0.01
C PRO A 11 20.49 3.38 -1.02
N ILE A 12 21.73 2.96 -1.23
CA ILE A 12 22.62 3.55 -2.24
C ILE A 12 22.09 3.20 -3.64
N GLU A 13 22.26 4.12 -4.60
CA GLU A 13 21.88 3.89 -6.03
C GLU A 13 20.36 3.82 -6.30
N GLY A 14 19.54 4.36 -5.42
CA GLY A 14 18.09 4.40 -5.66
C GLY A 14 17.69 5.21 -6.92
N ASP A 15 18.45 6.24 -7.26
CA ASP A 15 18.31 7.01 -8.48
C ASP A 15 18.58 6.19 -9.76
N LYS A 16 19.51 5.23 -9.69
CA LYS A 16 19.77 4.30 -10.79
C LYS A 16 18.65 3.26 -10.93
N HIS A 17 18.06 2.83 -9.81
CA HIS A 17 17.02 1.80 -9.80
C HIS A 17 15.64 2.37 -10.21
N PHE A 18 15.23 3.49 -9.62
CA PHE A 18 13.92 4.08 -9.84
C PHE A 18 13.90 5.21 -10.88
N GLY A 19 15.07 5.74 -11.25
CA GLY A 19 15.19 6.99 -11.98
C GLY A 19 15.16 8.20 -11.04
N VAL A 20 15.82 9.28 -11.46
CA VAL A 20 16.08 10.47 -10.61
C VAL A 20 14.76 11.07 -10.07
N GLU A 21 13.77 11.29 -10.93
CA GLU A 21 12.51 11.96 -10.53
C GLU A 21 11.73 11.17 -9.48
N ILE A 22 11.58 9.84 -9.67
CA ILE A 22 10.90 8.96 -8.72
C ILE A 22 11.67 8.92 -7.42
N TRP A 23 12.99 8.78 -7.50
CA TRP A 23 13.84 8.71 -6.32
C TRP A 23 13.78 9.98 -5.47
N GLU A 24 13.80 11.15 -6.08
CA GLU A 24 13.65 12.44 -5.36
C GLU A 24 12.31 12.53 -4.63
N LYS A 25 11.21 12.05 -5.23
CA LYS A 25 9.90 12.00 -4.57
C LYS A 25 9.89 11.00 -3.40
N LEU A 26 10.52 9.82 -3.53
CA LEU A 26 10.66 8.87 -2.41
C LEU A 26 11.49 9.44 -1.27
N LEU A 27 12.59 10.15 -1.56
CA LEU A 27 13.39 10.86 -0.56
C LEU A 27 12.61 12.01 0.10
N ALA A 28 11.82 12.75 -0.66
CA ALA A 28 10.97 13.80 -0.10
C ALA A 28 9.89 13.23 0.81
N PHE A 29 9.24 12.13 0.40
CA PHE A 29 8.28 11.41 1.23
C PHE A 29 8.91 10.90 2.54
N SER A 30 10.11 10.29 2.47
CA SER A 30 10.78 9.79 3.68
C SER A 30 11.08 10.92 4.68
N ARG A 31 11.52 12.11 4.19
CA ARG A 31 11.73 13.28 5.04
C ARG A 31 10.44 13.79 5.70
N LEU A 32 9.32 13.76 4.98
CA LEU A 32 8.02 14.14 5.55
C LEU A 32 7.59 13.17 6.65
N ILE A 33 7.75 11.85 6.44
CA ILE A 33 7.48 10.83 7.47
C ILE A 33 8.41 11.00 8.68
N GLU A 34 9.69 11.28 8.47
CA GLU A 34 10.65 11.52 9.54
C GLU A 34 10.28 12.74 10.39
N ALA A 35 9.83 13.81 9.75
CA ALA A 35 9.46 15.05 10.44
C ALA A 35 8.13 14.95 11.19
N GLU A 36 7.11 14.30 10.65
CA GLU A 36 5.74 14.37 11.14
C GLU A 36 5.11 13.01 11.48
N GLY A 37 5.70 11.89 11.06
CA GLY A 37 5.07 10.56 11.14
C GLY A 37 4.79 10.14 12.58
N GLU A 38 5.71 10.35 13.50
CA GLU A 38 5.54 10.05 14.93
C GLU A 38 4.54 11.01 15.57
N LEU A 39 4.66 12.31 15.30
CA LEU A 39 3.78 13.35 15.86
C LEU A 39 2.32 13.12 15.50
N ARG A 40 2.05 12.66 14.28
CA ARG A 40 0.71 12.35 13.78
C ARG A 40 0.25 10.93 14.11
N GLY A 41 1.10 10.11 14.73
CA GLY A 41 0.79 8.70 15.02
C GLY A 41 0.58 7.84 13.78
N LEU A 42 1.34 8.11 12.71
CA LEU A 42 1.31 7.41 11.42
C LEU A 42 2.25 6.21 11.41
N VAL A 43 3.44 6.42 11.98
CA VAL A 43 4.50 5.41 12.10
C VAL A 43 4.99 5.42 13.53
N GLY A 44 5.10 4.23 14.11
CA GLY A 44 5.60 4.11 15.49
C GLY A 44 7.11 4.38 15.58
N PRO A 45 7.62 4.84 16.72
CA PRO A 45 9.05 5.19 16.87
C PRO A 45 9.98 4.02 16.54
N ARG A 46 9.58 2.77 16.80
CA ARG A 46 10.38 1.58 16.49
C ARG A 46 10.41 1.23 14.98
N GLU A 47 9.48 1.75 14.21
CA GLU A 47 9.39 1.49 12.78
C GLU A 47 10.27 2.45 11.96
N MET A 48 10.70 3.58 12.55
CA MET A 48 11.56 4.55 11.88
C MET A 48 12.93 3.95 11.48
N SER A 49 13.46 3.05 12.30
CA SER A 49 14.71 2.32 11.97
C SER A 49 14.57 1.29 10.84
N LYS A 50 13.36 1.11 10.31
CA LYS A 50 13.02 0.21 9.21
C LYS A 50 12.13 0.91 8.16
N LEU A 51 12.20 2.24 8.11
CA LEU A 51 11.34 3.05 7.23
C LEU A 51 11.53 2.69 5.75
N TRP A 52 12.77 2.53 5.32
CA TRP A 52 13.09 2.18 3.94
C TRP A 52 12.83 0.72 3.64
N SER A 53 13.47 -0.18 4.36
CA SER A 53 13.40 -1.62 4.09
C SER A 53 11.98 -2.17 4.24
N ARG A 54 11.33 -1.86 5.37
CA ARG A 54 10.04 -2.47 5.71
C ARG A 54 8.81 -1.71 5.22
N HIS A 55 8.94 -0.41 4.95
CA HIS A 55 7.79 0.40 4.56
C HIS A 55 7.88 0.89 3.13
N ILE A 56 8.89 1.70 2.77
CA ILE A 56 8.98 2.30 1.44
C ILE A 56 9.25 1.23 0.39
N LEU A 57 10.37 0.52 0.49
CA LEU A 57 10.77 -0.48 -0.51
C LEU A 57 9.82 -1.68 -0.53
N ASN A 58 9.42 -2.17 0.65
CA ASN A 58 8.44 -3.24 0.75
C ASN A 58 7.13 -2.93 0.00
N SER A 59 6.71 -1.66 -0.02
CA SER A 59 5.51 -1.24 -0.74
C SER A 59 5.65 -1.34 -2.26
N THR A 60 6.86 -1.36 -2.80
CA THR A 60 7.07 -1.52 -4.25
C THR A 60 6.85 -2.95 -4.74
N ALA A 61 6.85 -3.93 -3.85
CA ALA A 61 6.66 -5.35 -4.20
C ALA A 61 5.34 -5.65 -4.93
N ILE A 62 4.33 -4.80 -4.77
CA ILE A 62 3.03 -4.99 -5.46
C ILE A 62 3.03 -4.46 -6.90
N THR A 63 4.01 -3.66 -7.31
CA THR A 63 3.96 -2.91 -8.57
C THR A 63 3.92 -3.79 -9.81
N ASP A 64 4.57 -4.95 -9.79
CA ASP A 64 4.61 -5.89 -10.90
C ASP A 64 3.28 -6.65 -11.10
N PHE A 65 2.41 -6.64 -10.08
CA PHE A 65 1.07 -7.22 -10.14
C PHE A 65 0.02 -6.25 -10.69
N ILE A 66 0.39 -4.99 -10.95
CA ILE A 66 -0.54 -3.93 -11.35
C ILE A 66 -0.41 -3.65 -12.84
N PRO A 67 -1.46 -3.86 -13.65
CA PRO A 67 -1.45 -3.54 -15.07
C PRO A 67 -1.10 -2.07 -15.35
N LYS A 68 -0.61 -1.78 -16.55
CA LYS A 68 -0.35 -0.40 -16.97
C LYS A 68 -1.65 0.40 -17.05
N ASN A 69 -1.58 1.68 -16.65
CA ASN A 69 -2.71 2.63 -16.67
C ASN A 69 -3.93 2.18 -15.85
N ALA A 70 -3.73 1.27 -14.89
CA ALA A 70 -4.82 0.72 -14.07
C ALA A 70 -5.39 1.74 -13.09
N GLU A 71 -6.66 1.53 -12.72
CA GLU A 71 -7.30 2.15 -11.56
C GLU A 71 -6.97 1.32 -10.31
N LEU A 72 -6.29 1.94 -9.34
CA LEU A 72 -5.91 1.33 -8.07
C LEU A 72 -6.68 1.96 -6.92
N VAL A 73 -7.20 1.14 -6.02
CA VAL A 73 -7.73 1.59 -4.72
C VAL A 73 -6.88 1.01 -3.60
N ASP A 74 -6.35 1.86 -2.72
CA ASP A 74 -5.66 1.44 -1.50
C ASP A 74 -6.59 1.59 -0.30
N VAL A 75 -7.01 0.46 0.27
CA VAL A 75 -7.95 0.41 1.40
C VAL A 75 -7.20 0.43 2.72
N GLY A 76 -7.47 1.47 3.53
CA GLY A 76 -6.79 1.71 4.79
C GLY A 76 -5.38 2.24 4.58
N SER A 77 -5.23 3.25 3.73
CA SER A 77 -3.94 3.79 3.27
C SER A 77 -3.02 4.29 4.39
N GLY A 78 -3.57 4.71 5.53
CA GLY A 78 -2.81 5.07 6.72
C GLY A 78 -1.76 6.14 6.50
N ALA A 79 -0.49 5.78 6.66
CA ALA A 79 0.64 6.66 6.38
C ALA A 79 0.97 6.80 4.89
N GLY A 80 0.28 6.03 4.01
CA GLY A 80 0.50 6.01 2.56
C GLY A 80 1.13 4.71 2.04
N PHE A 81 1.14 3.65 2.84
CA PHE A 81 1.72 2.36 2.47
C PHE A 81 0.63 1.30 2.22
N PRO A 82 0.58 0.67 1.04
CA PRO A 82 1.50 0.81 -0.09
C PRO A 82 1.06 1.85 -1.14
N GLY A 83 -0.19 2.37 -1.10
CA GLY A 83 -0.82 3.09 -2.20
C GLY A 83 -0.07 4.34 -2.65
N LEU A 84 0.41 5.18 -1.70
CA LEU A 84 1.13 6.40 -2.03
C LEU A 84 2.50 6.10 -2.66
N ILE A 85 3.23 5.11 -2.13
CA ILE A 85 4.49 4.67 -2.73
C ILE A 85 4.25 4.13 -4.15
N THR A 86 3.19 3.33 -4.33
CA THR A 86 2.79 2.83 -5.64
C THR A 86 2.50 3.98 -6.61
N ALA A 87 1.80 5.04 -6.16
CA ALA A 87 1.51 6.21 -6.99
C ALA A 87 2.79 6.97 -7.41
N ILE A 88 3.80 7.02 -6.55
CA ILE A 88 5.09 7.66 -6.83
C ILE A 88 5.87 6.85 -7.88
N VAL A 89 5.98 5.54 -7.71
CA VAL A 89 6.80 4.69 -8.59
C VAL A 89 6.09 4.30 -9.89
N ARG A 90 4.76 4.43 -9.93
CA ARG A 90 3.90 4.13 -11.09
C ARG A 90 3.01 5.34 -11.43
N PRO A 91 3.58 6.40 -12.02
CA PRO A 91 2.83 7.62 -12.37
C PRO A 91 1.79 7.39 -13.49
N ASP A 92 1.83 6.24 -14.16
CA ASP A 92 0.84 5.81 -15.14
C ASP A 92 -0.50 5.39 -14.51
N LEU A 93 -0.54 5.06 -13.21
CA LEU A 93 -1.75 4.61 -12.51
C LEU A 93 -2.63 5.78 -12.08
N ARG A 94 -3.92 5.53 -11.91
CA ARG A 94 -4.84 6.37 -11.15
C ARG A 94 -5.06 5.73 -9.79
N VAL A 95 -4.63 6.42 -8.73
CA VAL A 95 -4.59 5.87 -7.37
C VAL A 95 -5.58 6.58 -6.46
N ASN A 96 -6.49 5.81 -5.86
CA ASN A 96 -7.46 6.27 -4.89
C ASN A 96 -7.04 5.79 -3.50
N LEU A 97 -6.62 6.70 -2.64
CA LEU A 97 -6.24 6.42 -1.26
C LEU A 97 -7.46 6.55 -0.36
N VAL A 98 -7.84 5.49 0.32
CA VAL A 98 -9.06 5.43 1.15
C VAL A 98 -8.69 5.16 2.60
N ASP A 99 -9.06 6.08 3.51
CA ASP A 99 -8.95 5.88 4.96
C ASP A 99 -10.13 6.56 5.67
N SER A 100 -10.66 5.92 6.72
CA SER A 100 -11.79 6.44 7.47
C SER A 100 -11.42 7.48 8.53
N LEU A 101 -10.13 7.67 8.81
CA LEU A 101 -9.64 8.61 9.82
C LEU A 101 -9.20 9.93 9.19
N GLY A 102 -9.92 11.03 9.46
CA GLY A 102 -9.65 12.35 8.91
C GLY A 102 -8.19 12.79 9.06
N ARG A 103 -7.58 12.59 10.25
CA ARG A 103 -6.16 12.93 10.46
C ARG A 103 -5.20 12.24 9.49
N ARG A 104 -5.54 11.03 9.00
CA ARG A 104 -4.73 10.28 8.03
C ARG A 104 -4.96 10.79 6.61
N THR A 105 -6.20 11.09 6.26
CA THR A 105 -6.50 11.68 4.95
C THR A 105 -5.99 13.11 4.81
N ASP A 106 -5.97 13.90 5.90
CA ASP A 106 -5.30 15.21 5.93
C ASP A 106 -3.80 15.08 5.67
N TRP A 107 -3.15 14.08 6.28
CA TRP A 107 -1.76 13.75 6.02
C TRP A 107 -1.54 13.34 4.56
N LEU A 108 -2.33 12.40 4.05
CA LEU A 108 -2.23 11.93 2.66
C LEU A 108 -2.40 13.09 1.67
N SER A 109 -3.37 13.98 1.91
CA SER A 109 -3.61 15.16 1.09
C SER A 109 -2.45 16.15 1.12
N LEU A 110 -1.84 16.36 2.30
CA LEU A 110 -0.62 17.14 2.45
C LEU A 110 0.50 16.57 1.57
N VAL A 111 0.78 15.28 1.70
CA VAL A 111 1.87 14.64 0.94
C VAL A 111 1.60 14.67 -0.57
N VAL A 112 0.36 14.42 -1.00
CA VAL A 112 -0.04 14.50 -2.42
C VAL A 112 0.24 15.90 -2.98
N SER A 113 -0.08 16.95 -2.21
CA SER A 113 0.19 18.34 -2.61
C SER A 113 1.69 18.65 -2.65
N GLU A 114 2.43 18.30 -1.59
CA GLU A 114 3.88 18.58 -1.46
C GLU A 114 4.71 17.89 -2.55
N LEU A 115 4.32 16.66 -2.94
CA LEU A 115 5.02 15.88 -3.97
C LEU A 115 4.48 16.11 -5.39
N GLY A 116 3.42 16.92 -5.54
CA GLY A 116 2.79 17.20 -6.84
C GLY A 116 2.25 15.93 -7.54
N LEU A 117 1.60 15.03 -6.80
CA LEU A 117 1.07 13.78 -7.34
C LEU A 117 -0.29 13.98 -8.00
N SER A 118 -0.31 14.28 -9.29
CA SER A 118 -1.55 14.54 -10.06
C SER A 118 -2.38 13.28 -10.33
N ASN A 119 -1.81 12.11 -10.10
CA ASN A 119 -2.43 10.80 -10.32
C ASN A 119 -3.08 10.21 -9.06
N VAL A 120 -3.23 11.00 -7.97
CA VAL A 120 -3.76 10.54 -6.68
C VAL A 120 -5.00 11.31 -6.28
N SER A 121 -6.02 10.57 -5.83
CA SER A 121 -7.21 11.10 -5.14
C SER A 121 -7.28 10.54 -3.72
N VAL A 122 -7.72 11.36 -2.74
CA VAL A 122 -7.81 10.96 -1.32
C VAL A 122 -9.28 10.99 -0.87
N PHE A 123 -9.73 9.90 -0.24
CA PHE A 123 -11.11 9.72 0.24
C PHE A 123 -11.12 9.51 1.75
N ASN A 124 -11.76 10.42 2.48
CA ASN A 124 -12.03 10.24 3.91
C ASN A 124 -13.37 9.50 4.09
N GLN A 125 -13.35 8.21 3.80
CA GLN A 125 -14.53 7.34 3.81
C GLN A 125 -14.14 5.91 4.21
N ARG A 126 -15.11 5.11 4.60
CA ARG A 126 -14.94 3.66 4.67
C ARG A 126 -15.01 3.09 3.25
N SER A 127 -14.34 1.97 3.01
CA SER A 127 -14.40 1.30 1.70
C SER A 127 -15.82 0.95 1.29
N GLU A 128 -16.67 0.58 2.25
CA GLU A 128 -18.07 0.22 2.04
C GLU A 128 -18.92 1.37 1.48
N ASP A 129 -18.58 2.61 1.84
CA ASP A 129 -19.29 3.81 1.38
C ASP A 129 -18.99 4.12 -0.11
N LEU A 130 -17.97 3.48 -0.66
CA LEU A 130 -17.53 3.64 -2.06
C LEU A 130 -18.06 2.54 -2.99
N PHE A 131 -18.77 1.53 -2.46
CA PHE A 131 -19.33 0.47 -3.28
C PHE A 131 -20.33 1.01 -4.31
N GLY A 132 -20.13 0.62 -5.58
CA GLY A 132 -20.91 1.11 -6.70
C GLY A 132 -20.56 2.54 -7.17
N THR A 133 -19.73 3.27 -6.44
CA THR A 133 -19.25 4.60 -6.84
C THR A 133 -17.87 4.52 -7.50
N ILE A 134 -16.97 3.69 -6.95
CA ILE A 134 -15.64 3.44 -7.50
C ILE A 134 -15.56 1.98 -7.91
N THR A 135 -14.94 1.74 -9.07
CA THR A 135 -14.63 0.40 -9.56
C THR A 135 -13.18 0.37 -10.01
N ALA A 136 -12.38 -0.54 -9.46
CA ALA A 136 -10.94 -0.61 -9.68
C ALA A 136 -10.52 -1.86 -10.46
N ASP A 137 -9.39 -1.76 -11.14
CA ASP A 137 -8.66 -2.89 -11.71
C ASP A 137 -7.96 -3.68 -10.62
N VAL A 138 -7.37 -2.96 -9.67
CA VAL A 138 -6.65 -3.51 -8.53
C VAL A 138 -7.07 -2.81 -7.25
N VAL A 139 -7.27 -3.60 -6.20
CA VAL A 139 -7.38 -3.10 -4.83
C VAL A 139 -6.18 -3.58 -4.05
N THR A 140 -5.57 -2.71 -3.27
CA THR A 140 -4.46 -3.07 -2.37
C THR A 140 -4.78 -2.77 -0.92
N ALA A 141 -4.09 -3.44 -0.01
CA ALA A 141 -4.14 -3.17 1.42
C ALA A 141 -2.89 -3.73 2.12
N ARG A 142 -2.48 -3.08 3.21
CA ARG A 142 -1.40 -3.53 4.08
C ARG A 142 -1.76 -3.31 5.55
N ALA A 143 -1.56 -4.33 6.39
CA ALA A 143 -1.75 -4.26 7.85
C ALA A 143 -3.13 -3.76 8.33
N VAL A 144 -4.18 -3.90 7.50
CA VAL A 144 -5.54 -3.45 7.79
C VAL A 144 -6.30 -4.51 8.60
N ALA A 145 -6.37 -5.75 8.09
CA ALA A 145 -7.08 -6.85 8.73
C ALA A 145 -6.62 -8.21 8.20
N ALA A 146 -6.99 -9.29 8.90
CA ALA A 146 -6.89 -10.64 8.36
C ALA A 146 -7.78 -10.79 7.11
N LEU A 147 -7.39 -11.70 6.19
CA LEU A 147 -8.01 -11.86 4.88
C LEU A 147 -9.55 -12.04 4.97
N LYS A 148 -10.02 -12.82 5.92
CA LYS A 148 -11.46 -13.04 6.14
C LYS A 148 -12.27 -11.75 6.34
N LYS A 149 -11.66 -10.71 6.95
CA LYS A 149 -12.29 -9.39 7.13
C LYS A 149 -11.98 -8.46 5.96
N LEU A 150 -10.84 -8.63 5.32
CA LEU A 150 -10.39 -7.78 4.22
C LEU A 150 -11.22 -8.01 2.95
N ILE A 151 -11.54 -9.26 2.62
CA ILE A 151 -12.32 -9.64 1.43
C ILE A 151 -13.64 -8.85 1.31
N PRO A 152 -14.51 -8.75 2.33
CA PRO A 152 -15.73 -7.95 2.25
C PRO A 152 -15.52 -6.47 1.96
N TRP A 153 -14.37 -5.91 2.35
CA TRP A 153 -14.06 -4.49 2.17
C TRP A 153 -13.42 -4.17 0.81
N THR A 154 -12.84 -5.17 0.15
CA THR A 154 -12.03 -4.98 -1.05
C THR A 154 -12.66 -5.54 -2.32
N MET A 155 -13.21 -6.76 -2.26
CA MET A 155 -13.77 -7.42 -3.45
C MET A 155 -14.93 -6.66 -4.11
N PRO A 156 -15.83 -5.96 -3.37
CA PRO A 156 -16.89 -5.17 -4.00
C PRO A 156 -16.39 -3.96 -4.80
N LEU A 157 -15.18 -3.45 -4.49
CA LEU A 157 -14.54 -2.37 -5.25
C LEU A 157 -13.89 -2.85 -6.56
N LEU A 158 -13.67 -4.15 -6.73
CA LEU A 158 -13.06 -4.70 -7.93
C LEU A 158 -14.11 -4.90 -9.04
N ARG A 159 -13.72 -4.56 -10.26
CA ARG A 159 -14.43 -5.02 -11.46
C ARG A 159 -14.32 -6.55 -11.62
N SER A 160 -15.13 -7.13 -12.49
CA SER A 160 -14.92 -8.52 -12.92
C SER A 160 -13.54 -8.64 -13.57
N GLY A 161 -12.80 -9.70 -13.22
CA GLY A 161 -11.41 -9.87 -13.65
C GLY A 161 -10.39 -8.97 -12.94
N GLY A 162 -10.79 -8.15 -11.96
CA GLY A 162 -9.88 -7.36 -11.14
C GLY A 162 -9.22 -8.18 -10.02
N GLN A 163 -8.21 -7.61 -9.38
CA GLN A 163 -7.40 -8.32 -8.37
C GLN A 163 -7.28 -7.54 -7.06
N LEU A 164 -7.40 -8.26 -5.94
CA LEU A 164 -6.86 -7.81 -4.67
C LEU A 164 -5.37 -8.20 -4.62
N VAL A 165 -4.49 -7.23 -4.41
CA VAL A 165 -3.04 -7.42 -4.26
C VAL A 165 -2.64 -6.89 -2.88
N ALA A 166 -2.43 -7.76 -1.91
CA ALA A 166 -2.22 -7.38 -0.52
C ALA A 166 -0.85 -7.81 0.01
N LEU A 167 -0.18 -6.88 0.71
CA LEU A 167 1.03 -7.21 1.46
C LEU A 167 0.68 -7.97 2.74
N LYS A 168 1.26 -9.15 2.91
CA LYS A 168 0.99 -10.07 4.01
C LYS A 168 2.28 -10.52 4.71
N GLY A 169 2.13 -10.98 5.94
CA GLY A 169 3.20 -11.59 6.71
C GLY A 169 3.23 -13.11 6.59
N GLY A 170 4.05 -13.77 7.42
CA GLY A 170 4.30 -15.21 7.38
C GLY A 170 3.10 -16.14 7.64
N ARG A 171 1.90 -15.59 7.90
CA ARG A 171 0.67 -16.37 8.11
C ARG A 171 -0.30 -16.30 6.92
N ALA A 172 0.18 -15.91 5.73
CA ALA A 172 -0.68 -15.71 4.57
C ALA A 172 -1.48 -16.98 4.20
N GLU A 173 -0.85 -18.15 4.21
CA GLU A 173 -1.49 -19.43 3.89
C GLU A 173 -2.60 -19.78 4.89
N GLN A 174 -2.35 -19.60 6.20
CA GLN A 174 -3.36 -19.81 7.22
C GLN A 174 -4.53 -18.86 7.08
N GLU A 175 -4.27 -17.59 6.70
CA GLU A 175 -5.33 -16.63 6.45
C GLU A 175 -6.20 -17.01 5.24
N ILE A 176 -5.62 -17.66 4.21
CA ILE A 176 -6.36 -18.18 3.06
C ILE A 176 -7.30 -19.32 3.50
N GLU A 177 -6.80 -20.30 4.25
CA GLU A 177 -7.59 -21.40 4.78
C GLU A 177 -8.77 -20.88 5.62
N ASP A 178 -8.51 -19.96 6.55
CA ASP A 178 -9.52 -19.33 7.41
C ASP A 178 -10.57 -18.51 6.62
N ALA A 179 -10.21 -18.04 5.42
CA ALA A 179 -11.04 -17.23 4.55
C ALA A 179 -11.78 -18.00 3.45
N ASP A 180 -11.61 -19.32 3.29
CA ASP A 180 -12.14 -20.11 2.16
C ASP A 180 -13.62 -19.84 1.88
N LYS A 181 -14.48 -19.86 2.91
CA LYS A 181 -15.92 -19.62 2.76
C LYS A 181 -16.24 -18.21 2.26
N ILE A 182 -15.49 -17.21 2.75
CA ILE A 182 -15.74 -15.81 2.39
C ILE A 182 -15.19 -15.50 0.99
N LEU A 183 -14.07 -16.10 0.60
CA LEU A 183 -13.51 -16.03 -0.74
C LEU A 183 -14.52 -16.52 -1.78
N ARG A 184 -15.11 -17.70 -1.55
CA ARG A 184 -16.18 -18.25 -2.44
C ARG A 184 -17.41 -17.35 -2.49
N LYS A 185 -17.82 -16.77 -1.35
CA LYS A 185 -18.98 -15.85 -1.28
C LYS A 185 -18.78 -14.58 -2.11
N TYR A 186 -17.54 -14.11 -2.25
CA TYR A 186 -17.17 -12.89 -2.98
C TYR A 186 -16.56 -13.18 -4.36
N ASP A 187 -16.89 -14.34 -4.95
CA ASP A 187 -16.54 -14.72 -6.32
C ASP A 187 -15.02 -14.74 -6.59
N ALA A 188 -14.21 -15.10 -5.60
CA ALA A 188 -12.80 -15.37 -5.83
C ALA A 188 -12.64 -16.55 -6.80
N GLN A 189 -11.90 -16.34 -7.89
CA GLN A 189 -11.59 -17.37 -8.88
C GLN A 189 -10.41 -18.23 -8.42
N TRP A 190 -9.35 -17.56 -7.96
CA TRP A 190 -8.16 -18.17 -7.40
C TRP A 190 -7.49 -17.23 -6.40
N VAL A 191 -6.65 -17.81 -5.56
CA VAL A 191 -5.81 -17.10 -4.58
C VAL A 191 -4.41 -17.69 -4.66
N ASP A 192 -3.39 -16.82 -4.66
CA ASP A 192 -1.99 -17.23 -4.66
C ASP A 192 -1.15 -16.33 -3.74
N VAL A 193 0.00 -16.85 -3.30
CA VAL A 193 0.97 -16.11 -2.47
C VAL A 193 2.33 -16.18 -3.15
N HIS A 194 2.93 -15.01 -3.34
CA HIS A 194 4.24 -14.86 -3.96
C HIS A 194 5.23 -14.34 -2.92
N ASP A 195 6.36 -15.02 -2.79
CA ASP A 195 7.51 -14.51 -2.06
C ASP A 195 8.32 -13.61 -3.00
N ILE A 196 8.49 -12.35 -2.63
CA ILE A 196 9.12 -11.33 -3.47
C ILE A 196 10.40 -10.82 -2.80
N ASP A 197 11.51 -10.91 -3.51
CA ASP A 197 12.74 -10.22 -3.13
C ASP A 197 12.62 -8.74 -3.49
N VAL A 198 12.80 -7.89 -2.48
CA VAL A 198 12.67 -6.45 -2.64
C VAL A 198 14.04 -5.82 -2.81
N TRP A 199 14.23 -5.08 -3.92
CA TRP A 199 15.48 -4.36 -4.15
C TRP A 199 15.84 -3.45 -2.99
N GLY A 200 17.09 -3.48 -2.55
CA GLY A 200 17.60 -2.63 -1.46
C GLY A 200 17.11 -3.02 -0.06
N SER A 201 16.48 -4.19 0.09
CA SER A 201 16.06 -4.75 1.37
C SER A 201 16.58 -6.18 1.52
N ASP A 202 17.12 -6.51 2.68
CA ASP A 202 17.48 -7.88 3.04
C ASP A 202 16.27 -8.71 3.50
N GLU A 203 15.14 -8.06 3.72
CA GLU A 203 13.87 -8.70 4.10
C GLU A 203 13.00 -8.88 2.83
N GLY A 204 12.72 -10.13 2.47
CA GLY A 204 11.69 -10.45 1.46
C GLY A 204 10.30 -10.10 1.96
N THR A 205 9.35 -10.01 1.05
CA THR A 205 7.94 -9.77 1.38
C THR A 205 7.02 -10.74 0.70
N ARG A 206 5.80 -10.86 1.21
CA ARG A 206 4.77 -11.74 0.66
C ARG A 206 3.64 -10.92 0.07
N VAL A 207 3.37 -11.18 -1.19
CA VAL A 207 2.24 -10.60 -1.92
C VAL A 207 1.17 -11.66 -2.11
N LEU A 208 0.01 -11.45 -1.51
CA LEU A 208 -1.16 -12.28 -1.68
C LEU A 208 -2.03 -11.66 -2.78
N VAL A 209 -2.37 -12.47 -3.78
CA VAL A 209 -3.22 -12.07 -4.90
C VAL A 209 -4.52 -12.87 -4.87
N VAL A 210 -5.66 -12.18 -4.97
CA VAL A 210 -6.97 -12.78 -5.14
C VAL A 210 -7.57 -12.28 -6.44
N GLN A 211 -7.82 -13.17 -7.37
CA GLN A 211 -8.51 -12.86 -8.64
C GLN A 211 -10.01 -12.93 -8.44
N LYS A 212 -10.73 -11.87 -8.81
CA LYS A 212 -12.20 -11.87 -8.90
C LYS A 212 -12.64 -12.47 -10.24
N LYS A 213 -13.74 -13.24 -10.23
CA LYS A 213 -14.41 -13.71 -11.47
C LYS A 213 -14.94 -12.60 -12.33
#